data_7228ca5979dd281dfe08e925193af5d0
#
_entry.id   7228ca5979dd281dfe08e925193af5d0
#
_cell.length_a   1.000
_cell.length_b   1.000
_cell.length_c   1.000
_cell.angle_alpha   90.00
_cell.angle_beta   90.00
_cell.angle_gamma   90.00
#
_symmetry.space_group_name_H-M   'P 1'
#
loop_
_entity.id
_entity.type
_entity.pdbx_description
1 polymer ?
#
loop_
_entity_poly.entity_id
_entity_poly.type
_entity_poly.pdbx_seq_one_letter_code
_entity_poly.pdbx_strand_id
1 'polypeptide(L)'
;PVLIGKTAEERAVTRMWTRRVDLNICEPLANGFRFGEGLKMFEGRMRCLPEASPGLKAIAQDKITWLDNLMAGQKFISGDNLCLADILLFCFMDFGTNVGQPINAQNANVASWFDRMQGRPSASA
;
A
#
# COMPACT_ATOMS: atom_id res chain seq x y z
N PRO A 1 -18.42 4.99 -9.17
CA PRO A 1 -17.84 3.67 -9.40
C PRO A 1 -18.17 2.73 -8.25
N VAL A 2 -18.23 1.45 -8.57
CA VAL A 2 -18.51 0.41 -7.58
C VAL A 2 -17.18 -0.05 -6.99
N LEU A 3 -16.84 0.46 -5.81
CA LEU A 3 -15.54 0.24 -5.19
C LEU A 3 -15.43 -1.10 -4.44
N ILE A 4 -16.56 -1.69 -4.07
CA ILE A 4 -16.58 -2.94 -3.29
C ILE A 4 -17.02 -4.17 -4.09
N GLY A 5 -17.34 -3.99 -5.39
CA GLY A 5 -17.83 -5.06 -6.26
C GLY A 5 -19.35 -5.12 -6.34
N LYS A 6 -19.84 -5.60 -7.49
CA LYS A 6 -21.27 -5.71 -7.77
C LYS A 6 -21.85 -7.07 -7.37
N THR A 7 -21.07 -8.13 -7.58
CA THR A 7 -21.49 -9.50 -7.27
C THR A 7 -20.89 -9.97 -5.95
N ALA A 8 -21.38 -11.09 -5.43
CA ALA A 8 -20.84 -11.70 -4.22
C ALA A 8 -19.37 -12.07 -4.40
N GLU A 9 -19.01 -12.60 -5.57
CA GLU A 9 -17.63 -12.97 -5.93
C GLU A 9 -16.72 -11.76 -5.99
N GLU A 10 -17.17 -10.68 -6.63
CA GLU A 10 -16.39 -9.43 -6.72
C GLU A 10 -16.17 -8.83 -5.35
N ARG A 11 -17.19 -8.85 -4.48
CA ARG A 11 -17.05 -8.35 -3.11
C ARG A 11 -16.07 -9.19 -2.30
N ALA A 12 -16.10 -10.51 -2.49
CA ALA A 12 -15.14 -11.40 -1.82
C ALA A 12 -13.71 -11.12 -2.26
N VAL A 13 -13.48 -10.93 -3.56
CA VAL A 13 -12.16 -10.60 -4.12
C VAL A 13 -11.68 -9.24 -3.59
N THR A 14 -12.55 -8.23 -3.57
CA THR A 14 -12.21 -6.91 -3.04
C THR A 14 -11.80 -6.97 -1.57
N ARG A 15 -12.56 -7.69 -0.75
CA ARG A 15 -12.25 -7.85 0.68
C ARG A 15 -10.93 -8.59 0.88
N MET A 16 -10.71 -9.64 0.12
CA MET A 16 -9.44 -10.39 0.16
C MET A 16 -8.26 -9.48 -0.15
N TRP A 17 -8.30 -8.74 -1.25
CA TRP A 17 -7.21 -7.87 -1.64
C TRP A 17 -7.01 -6.71 -0.68
N THR A 18 -8.10 -6.11 -0.18
CA THR A 18 -8.02 -5.05 0.82
C THR A 18 -7.25 -5.54 2.05
N ARG A 19 -7.60 -6.74 2.54
CA ARG A 19 -6.93 -7.29 3.71
C ARG A 19 -5.49 -7.68 3.43
N ARG A 20 -5.21 -8.25 2.25
CA ARG A 20 -3.85 -8.66 1.88
C ARG A 20 -2.91 -7.47 1.78
N VAL A 21 -3.32 -6.39 1.11
CA VAL A 21 -2.45 -5.20 1.00
C VAL A 21 -2.29 -4.50 2.34
N ASP A 22 -3.35 -4.48 3.15
CA ASP A 22 -3.31 -3.89 4.49
C ASP A 22 -2.27 -4.59 5.37
N LEU A 23 -2.41 -5.91 5.53
CA LEU A 23 -1.54 -6.70 6.40
C LEU A 23 -0.10 -6.79 5.89
N ASN A 24 0.08 -6.94 4.58
CA ASN A 24 1.40 -7.22 4.02
C ASN A 24 2.21 -5.98 3.72
N ILE A 25 1.59 -4.86 3.40
CA ILE A 25 2.28 -3.64 2.99
C ILE A 25 1.98 -2.48 3.93
N CYS A 26 0.71 -2.15 4.13
CA CYS A 26 0.31 -0.96 4.88
C CYS A 26 0.78 -1.03 6.35
N GLU A 27 0.55 -2.15 7.02
CA GLU A 27 0.94 -2.33 8.42
C GLU A 27 2.45 -2.20 8.63
N PRO A 28 3.31 -2.96 7.94
CA PRO A 28 4.75 -2.80 8.15
C PRO A 28 5.28 -1.44 7.70
N LEU A 29 4.73 -0.86 6.63
CA LEU A 29 5.10 0.49 6.19
C LEU A 29 4.78 1.52 7.27
N ALA A 30 3.56 1.50 7.81
CA ALA A 30 3.12 2.43 8.83
C ALA A 30 3.91 2.27 10.13
N ASN A 31 4.13 1.03 10.59
CA ASN A 31 4.89 0.80 11.80
C ASN A 31 6.37 1.09 11.61
N GLY A 32 6.92 0.87 10.42
CA GLY A 32 8.26 1.31 10.07
C GLY A 32 8.42 2.81 10.26
N PHE A 33 7.44 3.59 9.83
CA PHE A 33 7.41 5.04 10.06
C PHE A 33 7.24 5.38 11.55
N ARG A 34 6.24 4.79 12.23
CA ARG A 34 5.94 5.10 13.62
C ARG A 34 7.11 4.83 14.55
N PHE A 35 7.88 3.80 14.27
CA PHE A 35 9.04 3.40 15.08
C PHE A 35 10.34 4.05 14.62
N GLY A 36 10.32 4.74 13.48
CA GLY A 36 11.46 5.46 12.91
C GLY A 36 11.25 6.96 12.89
N GLU A 37 10.97 7.51 11.71
CA GLU A 37 10.83 8.96 11.51
C GLU A 37 9.73 9.58 12.36
N GLY A 38 8.66 8.85 12.63
CA GLY A 38 7.52 9.30 13.44
C GLY A 38 7.64 8.99 14.93
N LEU A 39 8.77 8.48 15.40
CA LEU A 39 8.92 7.99 16.77
C LEU A 39 8.49 9.02 17.81
N LYS A 40 8.95 10.26 17.69
CA LYS A 40 8.61 11.32 18.66
C LYS A 40 7.12 11.63 18.71
N MET A 41 6.40 11.40 17.59
CA MET A 41 4.96 11.62 17.54
C MET A 41 4.16 10.51 18.21
N PHE A 42 4.71 9.29 18.25
CA PHE A 42 3.98 8.11 18.67
C PHE A 42 4.42 7.52 20.01
N GLU A 43 5.64 7.80 20.48
CA GLU A 43 6.18 7.16 21.69
C GLU A 43 5.34 7.41 22.95
N GLY A 44 4.61 8.52 23.01
CA GLY A 44 3.71 8.83 24.13
C GLY A 44 2.32 8.21 24.00
N ARG A 45 2.01 7.58 22.88
CA ARG A 45 0.65 7.05 22.59
C ARG A 45 0.60 5.54 22.51
N MET A 46 1.72 4.91 22.22
CA MET A 46 1.80 3.47 22.01
C MET A 46 3.20 2.97 22.29
N ARG A 47 3.33 1.66 22.49
CA ARG A 47 4.66 1.04 22.55
C ARG A 47 5.32 1.15 21.19
N CYS A 48 6.48 1.77 21.14
CA CYS A 48 7.28 1.85 19.94
C CYS A 48 8.54 0.98 20.11
N LEU A 49 8.95 0.35 19.02
CA LEU A 49 10.13 -0.51 18.97
C LEU A 49 11.09 0.04 17.90
N PRO A 50 11.90 1.07 18.22
CA PRO A 50 12.76 1.71 17.21
C PRO A 50 13.67 0.73 16.49
N GLU A 51 14.13 -0.30 17.19
CA GLU A 51 15.00 -1.35 16.63
C GLU A 51 14.30 -2.17 15.54
N ALA A 52 12.96 -2.20 15.53
CA ALA A 52 12.19 -2.93 14.52
C ALA A 52 11.95 -2.11 13.23
N SER A 53 12.16 -0.80 13.26
CA SER A 53 11.83 0.08 12.12
C SER A 53 12.52 -0.35 10.81
N PRO A 54 13.84 -0.58 10.76
CA PRO A 54 14.47 -0.99 9.50
C PRO A 54 13.94 -2.30 8.96
N GLY A 55 13.70 -3.29 9.82
CA GLY A 55 13.17 -4.59 9.43
C GLY A 55 11.75 -4.51 8.90
N LEU A 56 10.89 -3.69 9.51
CA LEU A 56 9.52 -3.47 9.06
C LEU A 56 9.49 -2.82 7.69
N LYS A 57 10.35 -1.84 7.45
CA LYS A 57 10.48 -1.19 6.13
C LYS A 57 10.94 -2.18 5.07
N ALA A 58 11.88 -3.06 5.41
CA ALA A 58 12.36 -4.10 4.51
C ALA A 58 11.24 -5.09 4.17
N ILE A 59 10.44 -5.50 5.16
CA ILE A 59 9.27 -6.36 4.94
C ILE A 59 8.28 -5.69 3.98
N ALA A 60 8.00 -4.41 4.17
CA ALA A 60 7.10 -3.67 3.28
C ALA A 60 7.62 -3.69 1.84
N GLN A 61 8.92 -3.45 1.63
CA GLN A 61 9.52 -3.49 0.30
C GLN A 61 9.45 -4.88 -0.33
N ASP A 62 9.71 -5.93 0.43
CA ASP A 62 9.58 -7.30 -0.05
C ASP A 62 8.15 -7.59 -0.52
N LYS A 63 7.16 -7.10 0.21
CA LYS A 63 5.76 -7.32 -0.12
C LYS A 63 5.28 -6.45 -1.28
N ILE A 64 5.87 -5.29 -1.50
CA ILE A 64 5.64 -4.50 -2.70
C ILE A 64 6.16 -5.26 -3.93
N THR A 65 7.33 -5.90 -3.83
CA THR A 65 7.86 -6.74 -4.90
C THR A 65 6.97 -7.96 -5.16
N TRP A 66 6.46 -8.58 -4.11
CA TRP A 66 5.47 -9.66 -4.23
C TRP A 66 4.22 -9.19 -4.99
N LEU A 67 3.69 -8.03 -4.65
CA LEU A 67 2.53 -7.46 -5.33
C LEU A 67 2.86 -7.12 -6.79
N ASP A 68 4.05 -6.59 -7.04
CA ASP A 68 4.50 -6.25 -8.39
C ASP A 68 4.42 -7.45 -9.34
N ASN A 69 4.88 -8.61 -8.87
CA ASN A 69 4.81 -9.84 -9.66
C ASN A 69 3.36 -10.26 -9.96
N LEU A 70 2.46 -10.06 -9.01
CA LEU A 70 1.04 -10.39 -9.19
C LEU A 70 0.31 -9.40 -10.10
N MET A 71 0.82 -8.18 -10.22
CA MET A 71 0.19 -7.14 -11.04
C MET A 71 0.64 -7.14 -12.50
N ALA A 72 1.48 -8.07 -12.91
CA ALA A 72 1.90 -8.17 -14.30
C ALA A 72 0.68 -8.32 -15.22
N GLY A 73 0.53 -7.40 -16.18
CA GLY A 73 -0.61 -7.39 -17.11
C GLY A 73 -1.93 -6.90 -16.51
N GLN A 74 -1.95 -6.48 -15.26
CA GLN A 74 -3.16 -5.97 -14.61
C GLN A 74 -3.15 -4.46 -14.48
N LYS A 75 -4.32 -3.85 -14.65
CA LYS A 75 -4.49 -2.41 -14.55
C LYS A 75 -4.63 -1.95 -13.09
N PHE A 76 -5.34 -2.73 -12.29
CA PHE A 76 -5.59 -2.47 -10.87
C PHE A 76 -5.31 -3.75 -10.07
N ILE A 77 -5.32 -3.65 -8.74
CA ILE A 77 -4.93 -4.75 -7.85
C ILE A 77 -5.80 -5.99 -8.07
N SER A 78 -7.12 -5.82 -8.23
CA SER A 78 -8.05 -6.94 -8.41
C SER A 78 -8.30 -7.29 -9.89
N GLY A 79 -7.69 -6.58 -10.84
CA GLY A 79 -7.89 -6.81 -12.27
C GLY A 79 -8.09 -5.52 -13.05
N ASP A 80 -9.17 -5.44 -13.84
CA ASP A 80 -9.41 -4.32 -14.74
C ASP A 80 -10.13 -3.13 -14.10
N ASN A 81 -10.72 -3.32 -12.92
CA ASN A 81 -11.55 -2.32 -12.28
C ASN A 81 -10.94 -1.82 -10.97
N LEU A 82 -11.00 -0.50 -10.78
CA LEU A 82 -10.62 0.13 -9.52
C LEU A 82 -11.48 -0.41 -8.37
N CYS A 83 -10.87 -0.72 -7.25
CA CYS A 83 -11.58 -1.12 -6.04
C CYS A 83 -10.98 -0.46 -4.80
N LEU A 84 -11.58 -0.72 -3.65
CA LEU A 84 -11.15 -0.14 -2.38
C LEU A 84 -9.70 -0.46 -2.05
N ALA A 85 -9.19 -1.64 -2.43
CA ALA A 85 -7.81 -2.03 -2.19
C ALA A 85 -6.81 -1.07 -2.86
N ASP A 86 -7.13 -0.60 -4.08
CA ASP A 86 -6.28 0.35 -4.79
C ASP A 86 -6.19 1.68 -4.03
N ILE A 87 -7.31 2.18 -3.54
CA ILE A 87 -7.37 3.44 -2.81
C ILE A 87 -6.59 3.34 -1.50
N LEU A 88 -6.82 2.27 -0.74
CA LEU A 88 -6.11 2.03 0.52
C LEU A 88 -4.60 2.01 0.30
N LEU A 89 -4.14 1.17 -0.63
CA LEU A 89 -2.72 1.01 -0.88
C LEU A 89 -2.10 2.31 -1.41
N PHE A 90 -2.79 2.99 -2.31
CA PHE A 90 -2.29 4.25 -2.86
C PHE A 90 -2.03 5.27 -1.76
N CYS A 91 -2.98 5.45 -0.84
CA CYS A 91 -2.82 6.40 0.26
C CYS A 91 -1.61 6.09 1.12
N PHE A 92 -1.39 4.81 1.46
CA PHE A 92 -0.24 4.42 2.25
C PHE A 92 1.08 4.56 1.49
N MET A 93 1.11 4.24 0.20
CA MET A 93 2.33 4.34 -0.59
C MET A 93 2.68 5.80 -0.94
N ASP A 94 1.67 6.64 -1.15
CA ASP A 94 1.88 8.07 -1.31
C ASP A 94 2.49 8.67 -0.03
N PHE A 95 1.93 8.32 1.11
CA PHE A 95 2.52 8.68 2.40
C PHE A 95 3.95 8.16 2.53
N GLY A 96 4.16 6.88 2.23
CA GLY A 96 5.49 6.25 2.31
C GLY A 96 6.54 6.97 1.49
N THR A 97 6.18 7.40 0.29
CA THR A 97 7.08 8.15 -0.59
C THR A 97 7.55 9.45 0.07
N ASN A 98 6.70 10.09 0.87
CA ASN A 98 7.01 11.35 1.53
C ASN A 98 7.79 11.18 2.85
N VAL A 99 7.93 9.96 3.36
CA VAL A 99 8.59 9.69 4.64
C VAL A 99 9.76 8.71 4.52
N GLY A 100 10.36 8.61 3.34
CA GLY A 100 11.56 7.81 3.13
C GLY A 100 11.32 6.35 2.78
N GLN A 101 10.13 5.99 2.34
CA GLN A 101 9.79 4.65 1.85
C GLN A 101 9.26 4.70 0.41
N PRO A 102 10.05 5.17 -0.57
CA PRO A 102 9.60 5.29 -1.95
C PRO A 102 9.46 3.91 -2.60
N ILE A 103 8.69 3.88 -3.69
CA ILE A 103 8.55 2.68 -4.52
C ILE A 103 9.86 2.46 -5.25
N ASN A 104 10.41 1.23 -5.17
CA ASN A 104 11.58 0.85 -5.93
C ASN A 104 11.23 0.85 -7.43
N ALA A 105 12.02 1.55 -8.25
CA ALA A 105 11.80 1.67 -9.68
C ALA A 105 11.84 0.32 -10.42
N GLN A 106 12.51 -0.69 -9.86
CA GLN A 106 12.51 -2.05 -10.40
C GLN A 106 11.14 -2.71 -10.33
N ASN A 107 10.26 -2.28 -9.45
CA ASN A 107 8.87 -2.72 -9.37
C ASN A 107 8.02 -1.94 -10.38
N ALA A 108 8.26 -2.18 -11.66
CA ALA A 108 7.69 -1.41 -12.76
C ALA A 108 6.15 -1.50 -12.84
N ASN A 109 5.58 -2.65 -12.49
CA ASN A 109 4.12 -2.83 -12.52
C ASN A 109 3.43 -1.99 -11.44
N VAL A 110 3.98 -2.00 -10.24
CA VAL A 110 3.48 -1.18 -9.13
C VAL A 110 3.72 0.30 -9.40
N ALA A 111 4.88 0.67 -9.92
CA ALA A 111 5.18 2.06 -10.27
C ALA A 111 4.20 2.59 -11.32
N SER A 112 3.91 1.81 -12.35
CA SER A 112 2.93 2.16 -13.38
C SER A 112 1.52 2.30 -12.80
N TRP A 113 1.13 1.39 -11.92
CA TRP A 113 -0.15 1.47 -11.21
C TRP A 113 -0.22 2.74 -10.34
N PHE A 114 0.84 3.03 -9.62
CA PHE A 114 0.91 4.22 -8.76
C PHE A 114 0.72 5.52 -9.59
N ASP A 115 1.37 5.59 -10.76
CA ASP A 115 1.21 6.72 -11.66
C ASP A 115 -0.23 6.87 -12.15
N ARG A 116 -0.90 5.74 -12.47
CA ARG A 116 -2.33 5.77 -12.85
C ARG A 116 -3.19 6.30 -11.71
N MET A 117 -2.92 5.87 -10.49
CA MET A 117 -3.66 6.33 -9.32
C MET A 117 -3.44 7.83 -9.06
N GLN A 118 -2.20 8.29 -9.18
CA GLN A 118 -1.86 9.70 -9.02
C GLN A 118 -2.56 10.61 -10.05
N GLY A 119 -2.77 10.10 -11.25
CA GLY A 119 -3.44 10.84 -12.33
C GLY A 119 -4.94 11.00 -12.13
N ARG A 120 -5.54 10.37 -11.13
CA ARG A 120 -6.97 10.51 -10.85
C ARG A 120 -7.27 11.84 -10.15
N PRO A 121 -8.38 12.52 -10.50
CA PRO A 121 -8.72 13.81 -9.86
C PRO A 121 -8.80 13.74 -8.33
N SER A 122 -9.28 12.62 -7.78
CA SER A 122 -9.40 12.44 -6.33
C SER A 122 -8.05 12.35 -5.61
N ALA A 123 -6.97 12.05 -6.33
CA ALA A 123 -5.65 11.91 -5.72
C ALA A 123 -5.06 13.26 -5.28
N SER A 124 -5.54 14.36 -5.86
CA SER A 124 -5.08 15.72 -5.56
C SER A 124 -6.16 16.59 -4.90
N ALA A 125 -7.27 15.97 -4.53
CA ALA A 125 -8.38 16.68 -3.90
C ALA A 125 -8.09 17.13 -2.46
#